data_c8e28879f1c7e5ba481ccdf4b0ddb6f6
#
_entry.id   c8e28879f1c7e5ba481ccdf4b0ddb6f6
#
_cell.length_a   1.000
_cell.length_b   1.000
_cell.length_c   1.000
_cell.angle_alpha   90.00
_cell.angle_beta   90.00
_cell.angle_gamma   90.00
#
_symmetry.space_group_name_H-M   'P 1'
#
loop_
_entity.id
_entity.type
_entity.pdbx_description
1 polymer ?
#
loop_
_entity_poly.entity_id
_entity_poly.type
_entity_poly.pdbx_seq_one_letter_code
_entity_poly.pdbx_strand_id
1 'polypeptide(L)'
;MDHNKLWKIQKEMEIPDHLTCLLKNLYAGQEGTVRTGHGTTDWFQIGRGVRQGCILSPCLFNLYAEYIMRNAGLEEAQTRIKIAGKNINNLRYADDTILMAESEEELKSLLMKVKVESEKVGLKLNIQKTKIMTSRPITSWQKMGNSG
;
A
#
# COMPACT_ATOMS: atom_id res chain seq x y z
N MET A 1 -5.46 -4.36 -5.61
CA MET A 1 -5.20 -3.14 -6.40
C MET A 1 -6.15 -3.13 -7.59
N ASP A 2 -6.88 -2.07 -7.79
CA ASP A 2 -7.84 -1.89 -8.89
C ASP A 2 -7.14 -1.18 -10.06
N HIS A 3 -7.31 -1.68 -11.31
CA HIS A 3 -6.60 -1.12 -12.47
C HIS A 3 -7.04 0.32 -12.76
N ASN A 4 -8.32 0.65 -12.63
CA ASN A 4 -8.79 2.02 -12.88
C ASN A 4 -8.19 3.02 -11.88
N LYS A 5 -8.07 2.61 -10.61
CA LYS A 5 -7.40 3.41 -9.58
C LYS A 5 -5.90 3.53 -9.87
N LEU A 6 -5.26 2.47 -10.34
CA LEU A 6 -3.85 2.51 -10.74
C LEU A 6 -3.59 3.55 -11.83
N TRP A 7 -4.44 3.60 -12.87
CA TRP A 7 -4.30 4.57 -13.95
C TRP A 7 -4.48 6.01 -13.48
N LYS A 8 -5.42 6.23 -12.55
CA LYS A 8 -5.62 7.54 -11.94
C LYS A 8 -4.40 7.96 -11.11
N ILE A 9 -3.89 7.06 -10.29
CA ILE A 9 -2.68 7.30 -9.47
C ILE A 9 -1.47 7.64 -10.35
N GLN A 10 -1.26 6.91 -11.44
CA GLN A 10 -0.16 7.22 -12.37
C GLN A 10 -0.24 8.64 -12.91
N LYS A 11 -1.44 9.09 -13.27
CA LYS A 11 -1.65 10.46 -13.74
C LYS A 11 -1.38 11.49 -12.64
N GLU A 12 -1.86 11.26 -11.41
CA GLU A 12 -1.64 12.14 -10.27
C GLU A 12 -0.17 12.16 -9.81
N MET A 13 0.57 11.08 -10.06
CA MET A 13 2.01 10.97 -9.80
C MET A 13 2.88 11.45 -10.97
N GLU A 14 2.27 12.14 -11.96
CA GLU A 14 2.94 12.73 -13.12
C GLU A 14 3.73 11.72 -13.98
N ILE A 15 3.28 10.46 -14.00
CA ILE A 15 3.86 9.46 -14.90
C ILE A 15 3.49 9.83 -16.34
N PRO A 16 4.47 9.86 -17.28
CA PRO A 16 4.22 10.23 -18.67
C PRO A 16 3.11 9.41 -19.33
N ASP A 17 2.23 10.08 -20.06
CA ASP A 17 1.04 9.47 -20.68
C ASP A 17 1.37 8.27 -21.58
N HIS A 18 2.49 8.33 -22.31
CA HIS A 18 2.91 7.21 -23.17
C HIS A 18 3.24 5.94 -22.37
N LEU A 19 3.84 6.06 -21.17
CA LEU A 19 4.10 4.92 -20.28
C LEU A 19 2.80 4.38 -19.68
N THR A 20 1.90 5.27 -19.27
CA THR A 20 0.57 4.88 -18.79
C THR A 20 -0.22 4.16 -19.88
N CYS A 21 -0.13 4.62 -21.13
CA CYS A 21 -0.78 3.96 -22.27
C CYS A 21 -0.21 2.55 -22.52
N LEU A 22 1.12 2.41 -22.52
CA LEU A 22 1.78 1.11 -22.66
C LEU A 22 1.35 0.12 -21.56
N LEU A 23 1.30 0.58 -20.31
CA LEU A 23 0.86 -0.25 -19.19
C LEU A 23 -0.62 -0.63 -19.32
N LYS A 24 -1.50 0.29 -19.71
CA LYS A 24 -2.90 -0.01 -20.00
C LYS A 24 -3.05 -1.09 -21.04
N ASN A 25 -2.30 -1.00 -22.14
CA ASN A 25 -2.32 -2.00 -23.21
C ASN A 25 -1.81 -3.36 -22.72
N LEU A 26 -0.79 -3.39 -21.86
CA LEU A 26 -0.27 -4.62 -21.26
C LEU A 26 -1.29 -5.33 -20.37
N TYR A 27 -2.14 -4.56 -19.69
CA TYR A 27 -3.19 -5.06 -18.80
C TYR A 27 -4.56 -5.20 -19.46
N ALA A 28 -4.74 -4.66 -20.68
CA ALA A 28 -6.00 -4.74 -21.40
C ALA A 28 -6.28 -6.17 -21.87
N GLY A 29 -7.53 -6.59 -21.70
CA GLY A 29 -7.97 -7.91 -22.19
C GLY A 29 -7.29 -9.10 -21.52
N GLN A 30 -6.69 -8.93 -20.36
CA GLN A 30 -6.13 -10.06 -19.61
C GLN A 30 -7.26 -10.98 -19.11
N GLU A 31 -7.13 -12.24 -19.46
CA GLU A 31 -8.04 -13.29 -19.03
C GLU A 31 -7.28 -14.35 -18.26
N GLY A 32 -7.97 -15.01 -17.37
CA GLY A 32 -7.43 -16.07 -16.56
C GLY A 32 -8.35 -17.28 -16.52
N THR A 33 -7.76 -18.42 -16.27
CA THR A 33 -8.47 -19.66 -15.98
C THR A 33 -7.76 -20.36 -14.83
N VAL A 34 -8.50 -21.13 -14.05
CA VAL A 34 -7.94 -21.87 -12.90
C VAL A 34 -8.05 -23.36 -13.21
N ARG A 35 -6.92 -24.05 -13.11
CA ARG A 35 -6.89 -25.52 -13.20
C ARG A 35 -7.14 -26.11 -11.82
N THR A 36 -8.18 -26.93 -11.72
CA THR A 36 -8.55 -27.66 -10.50
C THR A 36 -8.38 -29.17 -10.72
N GLY A 37 -8.49 -29.94 -9.64
CA GLY A 37 -8.50 -31.43 -9.75
C GLY A 37 -9.67 -31.99 -10.56
N HIS A 38 -10.70 -31.18 -10.81
CA HIS A 38 -11.91 -31.56 -11.55
C HIS A 38 -11.99 -30.97 -12.97
N GLY A 39 -10.95 -30.27 -13.42
CA GLY A 39 -10.89 -29.61 -14.73
C GLY A 39 -10.44 -28.17 -14.67
N THR A 40 -10.69 -27.44 -15.76
CA THR A 40 -10.33 -26.03 -15.90
C THR A 40 -11.60 -25.19 -15.87
N THR A 41 -11.57 -24.06 -15.17
CA THR A 41 -12.71 -23.12 -15.15
C THR A 41 -12.88 -22.44 -16.51
N ASP A 42 -14.04 -21.83 -16.74
CA ASP A 42 -14.21 -20.89 -17.84
C ASP A 42 -13.25 -19.69 -17.72
N TRP A 43 -12.97 -19.07 -18.85
CA TRP A 43 -12.15 -17.88 -18.89
C TRP A 43 -12.88 -16.70 -18.24
N PHE A 44 -12.15 -15.95 -17.40
CA PHE A 44 -12.68 -14.74 -16.75
C PHE A 44 -11.73 -13.57 -16.93
N GLN A 45 -12.30 -12.37 -17.00
CA GLN A 45 -11.55 -11.13 -17.15
C GLN A 45 -10.82 -10.76 -15.85
N ILE A 46 -9.54 -10.36 -15.97
CA ILE A 46 -8.71 -9.90 -14.86
C ILE A 46 -8.69 -8.37 -14.86
N GLY A 47 -9.48 -7.76 -13.98
CA GLY A 47 -9.55 -6.30 -13.81
C GLY A 47 -8.84 -5.77 -12.56
N ARG A 48 -8.18 -6.64 -11.80
CA ARG A 48 -7.55 -6.27 -10.51
C ARG A 48 -6.24 -7.02 -10.29
N GLY A 49 -5.40 -6.42 -9.45
CA GLY A 49 -4.12 -6.99 -9.06
C GLY A 49 -2.97 -6.55 -9.97
N VAL A 50 -1.79 -7.09 -9.72
CA VAL A 50 -0.62 -7.04 -10.60
C VAL A 50 -0.19 -8.47 -10.90
N ARG A 51 0.35 -8.69 -12.09
CA ARG A 51 0.74 -10.02 -12.52
C ARG A 51 1.89 -10.54 -11.66
N GLN A 52 1.69 -11.66 -10.98
CA GLN A 52 2.73 -12.31 -10.21
C GLN A 52 3.89 -12.74 -11.13
N GLY A 53 5.13 -12.49 -10.70
CA GLY A 53 6.33 -12.78 -11.48
C GLY A 53 6.65 -11.78 -12.61
N CYS A 54 5.83 -10.75 -12.81
CA CYS A 54 6.14 -9.67 -13.76
C CYS A 54 7.13 -8.68 -13.13
N ILE A 55 8.18 -8.33 -13.85
CA ILE A 55 9.22 -7.38 -13.39
C ILE A 55 8.66 -5.98 -13.05
N LEU A 56 7.56 -5.57 -13.68
CA LEU A 56 6.90 -4.28 -13.45
C LEU A 56 6.01 -4.27 -12.20
N SER A 57 5.59 -5.43 -11.71
CA SER A 57 4.62 -5.51 -10.61
C SER A 57 5.12 -4.88 -9.30
N PRO A 58 6.38 -5.08 -8.87
CA PRO A 58 6.92 -4.40 -7.70
C PRO A 58 6.97 -2.87 -7.89
N CYS A 59 7.33 -2.39 -9.08
CA CYS A 59 7.38 -0.96 -9.38
C CYS A 59 5.99 -0.32 -9.31
N LEU A 60 4.98 -0.98 -9.86
CA LEU A 60 3.59 -0.51 -9.82
C LEU A 60 3.04 -0.50 -8.39
N PHE A 61 3.36 -1.52 -7.61
CA PHE A 61 2.98 -1.56 -6.20
C PHE A 61 3.66 -0.45 -5.39
N ASN A 62 4.96 -0.24 -5.60
CA ASN A 62 5.71 0.82 -4.91
C ASN A 62 5.17 2.21 -5.26
N LEU A 63 4.81 2.46 -6.53
CA LEU A 63 4.16 3.70 -6.95
C LEU A 63 2.83 3.92 -6.21
N TYR A 64 2.05 2.85 -6.10
CA TYR A 64 0.77 2.86 -5.41
C TYR A 64 0.94 3.13 -3.90
N ALA A 65 1.92 2.50 -3.26
CA ALA A 65 2.26 2.73 -1.87
C ALA A 65 2.79 4.15 -1.62
N GLU A 66 3.62 4.68 -2.54
CA GLU A 66 4.12 6.05 -2.47
C GLU A 66 2.97 7.07 -2.51
N TYR A 67 2.02 6.88 -3.43
CA TYR A 67 0.82 7.71 -3.50
C TYR A 67 0.05 7.74 -2.17
N ILE A 68 -0.15 6.58 -1.54
CA ILE A 68 -0.82 6.50 -0.23
C ILE A 68 -0.07 7.31 0.82
N MET A 69 1.25 7.16 0.90
CA MET A 69 2.06 7.83 1.91
C MET A 69 2.10 9.35 1.72
N ARG A 70 2.18 9.83 0.48
CA ARG A 70 2.08 11.27 0.17
C ARG A 70 0.73 11.84 0.62
N ASN A 71 -0.37 11.18 0.28
CA ASN A 71 -1.70 11.65 0.67
C ASN A 71 -1.98 11.53 2.18
N ALA A 72 -1.31 10.61 2.86
CA ALA A 72 -1.34 10.53 4.32
C ALA A 72 -0.50 11.62 5.00
N GLY A 73 0.23 12.45 4.23
CA GLY A 73 1.07 13.52 4.76
C GLY A 73 2.33 13.01 5.45
N LEU A 74 2.83 11.85 5.03
CA LEU A 74 4.06 11.25 5.56
C LEU A 74 5.29 11.71 4.75
N GLU A 75 5.36 12.99 4.43
CA GLU A 75 6.55 13.57 3.83
C GLU A 75 7.67 13.72 4.87
N GLU A 76 8.91 13.53 4.44
CA GLU A 76 10.12 13.52 5.29
C GLU A 76 10.29 14.78 6.14
N ALA A 77 9.68 15.89 5.73
CA ALA A 77 9.86 17.21 6.35
C ALA A 77 9.23 17.36 7.75
N GLN A 78 8.31 16.49 8.15
CA GLN A 78 7.55 16.66 9.40
C GLN A 78 8.01 15.75 10.55
N THR A 79 9.03 14.94 10.34
CA THR A 79 9.46 13.94 11.32
C THR A 79 10.71 14.36 12.06
N ARG A 80 10.72 14.18 13.39
CA ARG A 80 11.89 14.41 14.24
C ARG A 80 12.83 13.21 14.33
N ILE A 81 12.40 12.02 13.89
CA ILE A 81 13.23 10.81 13.93
C ILE A 81 14.26 10.87 12.81
N LYS A 82 15.53 10.91 13.20
CA LYS A 82 16.66 10.96 12.27
C LYS A 82 17.42 9.65 12.27
N ILE A 83 17.57 9.06 11.08
CA ILE A 83 18.45 7.91 10.84
C ILE A 83 19.49 8.33 9.80
N ALA A 84 20.77 8.24 10.15
CA ALA A 84 21.88 8.69 9.31
C ALA A 84 21.71 10.14 8.77
N GLY A 85 21.19 11.06 9.62
CA GLY A 85 20.99 12.46 9.29
C GLY A 85 19.74 12.78 8.44
N LYS A 86 18.97 11.77 8.04
CA LYS A 86 17.71 11.92 7.28
C LYS A 86 16.52 11.75 8.20
N ASN A 87 15.50 12.58 8.03
CA ASN A 87 14.23 12.42 8.73
C ASN A 87 13.47 11.23 8.12
N ILE A 88 13.10 10.27 8.95
CA ILE A 88 12.40 9.04 8.50
C ILE A 88 11.21 8.80 9.40
N ASN A 89 10.01 8.69 8.82
CA ASN A 89 8.78 8.36 9.52
C ASN A 89 8.15 7.05 9.03
N ASN A 90 8.64 6.52 7.93
CA ASN A 90 8.20 5.23 7.42
C ASN A 90 9.34 4.49 6.72
N LEU A 91 9.30 3.17 6.78
CA LEU A 91 10.14 2.27 6.00
C LEU A 91 9.23 1.26 5.31
N ARG A 92 9.54 0.93 4.05
CA ARG A 92 8.73 0.03 3.25
C ARG A 92 9.60 -1.05 2.62
N TYR A 93 9.09 -2.27 2.68
CA TYR A 93 9.67 -3.41 1.98
C TYR A 93 8.52 -4.25 1.41
N ALA A 94 8.37 -4.22 0.09
CA ALA A 94 7.23 -4.82 -0.61
C ALA A 94 5.89 -4.33 -0.02
N ASP A 95 5.09 -5.21 0.53
CA ASP A 95 3.81 -4.93 1.20
C ASP A 95 3.94 -4.62 2.70
N ASP A 96 5.12 -4.85 3.29
CA ASP A 96 5.37 -4.52 4.68
C ASP A 96 5.73 -3.03 4.84
N THR A 97 5.11 -2.39 5.82
CA THR A 97 5.35 -0.98 6.14
C THR A 97 5.59 -0.82 7.65
N ILE A 98 6.64 -0.11 7.99
CA ILE A 98 6.94 0.33 9.36
C ILE A 98 6.65 1.82 9.45
N LEU A 99 5.80 2.22 10.39
CA LEU A 99 5.56 3.61 10.75
C LEU A 99 6.32 3.92 12.04
N MET A 100 6.94 5.09 12.10
CA MET A 100 7.74 5.53 13.24
C MET A 100 7.24 6.89 13.72
N ALA A 101 7.14 7.04 15.04
CA ALA A 101 6.75 8.28 15.71
C ALA A 101 7.42 8.39 17.08
N GLU A 102 7.51 9.58 17.61
CA GLU A 102 8.08 9.85 18.95
C GLU A 102 7.07 9.61 20.08
N SER A 103 5.77 9.67 19.77
CA SER A 103 4.69 9.44 20.73
C SER A 103 3.65 8.45 20.21
N GLU A 104 2.89 7.89 21.16
CA GLU A 104 1.78 6.98 20.87
C GLU A 104 0.67 7.68 20.09
N GLU A 105 0.34 8.91 20.46
CA GLU A 105 -0.68 9.72 19.82
C GLU A 105 -0.32 10.03 18.37
N GLU A 106 0.93 10.38 18.12
CA GLU A 106 1.44 10.60 16.78
C GLU A 106 1.38 9.33 15.95
N LEU A 107 1.83 8.19 16.49
CA LEU A 107 1.77 6.91 15.80
C LEU A 107 0.35 6.50 15.45
N LYS A 108 -0.61 6.68 16.36
CA LYS A 108 -2.04 6.44 16.11
C LYS A 108 -2.57 7.34 14.99
N SER A 109 -2.23 8.62 15.03
CA SER A 109 -2.63 9.59 13.99
C SER A 109 -2.09 9.18 12.62
N LEU A 110 -0.80 8.82 12.52
CA LEU A 110 -0.19 8.36 11.28
C LEU A 110 -0.86 7.07 10.76
N LEU A 111 -1.07 6.10 11.64
CA LEU A 111 -1.72 4.84 11.28
C LEU A 111 -3.14 5.05 10.75
N MET A 112 -3.91 5.94 11.38
CA MET A 112 -5.27 6.26 10.93
C MET A 112 -5.28 6.96 9.57
N LYS A 113 -4.35 7.88 9.32
CA LYS A 113 -4.20 8.54 8.02
C LYS A 113 -3.87 7.52 6.93
N VAL A 114 -2.85 6.67 7.15
CA VAL A 114 -2.47 5.61 6.21
C VAL A 114 -3.62 4.66 5.95
N LYS A 115 -4.36 4.26 6.99
CA LYS A 115 -5.54 3.39 6.86
C LYS A 115 -6.59 4.02 5.94
N VAL A 116 -6.96 5.27 6.19
CA VAL A 116 -7.98 5.99 5.39
C VAL A 116 -7.53 6.10 3.93
N GLU A 117 -6.29 6.50 3.67
CA GLU A 117 -5.78 6.64 2.30
C GLU A 117 -5.66 5.29 1.58
N SER A 118 -5.25 4.24 2.30
CA SER A 118 -5.20 2.87 1.75
C SER A 118 -6.59 2.36 1.35
N GLU A 119 -7.60 2.59 2.19
CA GLU A 119 -8.99 2.17 1.92
C GLU A 119 -9.58 2.89 0.70
N LYS A 120 -9.30 4.19 0.52
CA LYS A 120 -9.73 4.96 -0.66
C LYS A 120 -9.26 4.31 -1.97
N VAL A 121 -8.08 3.75 -1.98
CA VAL A 121 -7.50 3.11 -3.15
C VAL A 121 -7.73 1.58 -3.19
N GLY A 122 -8.47 1.04 -2.23
CA GLY A 122 -8.88 -0.36 -2.20
C GLY A 122 -7.85 -1.32 -1.62
N LEU A 123 -6.89 -0.81 -0.84
CA LEU A 123 -6.00 -1.62 0.00
C LEU A 123 -6.51 -1.61 1.45
N LYS A 124 -6.39 -2.74 2.12
CA LYS A 124 -6.75 -2.87 3.54
C LYS A 124 -5.54 -3.25 4.36
N LEU A 125 -5.36 -2.56 5.48
CA LEU A 125 -4.34 -2.92 6.46
C LEU A 125 -4.71 -4.25 7.12
N ASN A 126 -3.73 -5.13 7.28
CA ASN A 126 -3.89 -6.37 8.02
C ASN A 126 -3.63 -6.12 9.51
N ILE A 127 -4.69 -5.78 10.24
CA ILE A 127 -4.62 -5.44 11.66
C ILE A 127 -4.10 -6.62 12.51
N GLN A 128 -4.43 -7.86 12.13
CA GLN A 128 -3.97 -9.05 12.87
C GLN A 128 -2.46 -9.26 12.78
N LYS A 129 -1.84 -8.85 11.66
CA LYS A 129 -0.39 -8.91 11.46
C LYS A 129 0.33 -7.64 11.93
N THR A 130 -0.39 -6.55 12.16
CA THR A 130 0.20 -5.29 12.60
C THR A 130 0.66 -5.42 14.05
N LYS A 131 1.93 -5.08 14.30
CA LYS A 131 2.54 -5.11 15.62
C LYS A 131 3.08 -3.75 15.98
N ILE A 132 3.04 -3.43 17.26
CA ILE A 132 3.59 -2.19 17.80
C ILE A 132 4.80 -2.54 18.64
N MET A 133 5.88 -1.78 18.41
CA MET A 133 7.11 -1.87 19.19
C MET A 133 7.40 -0.52 19.82
N THR A 134 7.89 -0.52 21.04
CA THR A 134 8.30 0.69 21.75
C THR A 134 9.59 0.44 22.51
N SER A 135 10.41 1.47 22.63
CA SER A 135 11.62 1.44 23.46
C SER A 135 11.34 1.70 24.95
N ARG A 136 10.10 2.02 25.31
CA ARG A 136 9.65 2.27 26.70
C ARG A 136 8.46 1.37 27.05
N PRO A 137 8.24 1.04 28.35
CA PRO A 137 7.06 0.30 28.76
C PRO A 137 5.77 1.01 28.33
N ILE A 138 4.86 0.27 27.70
CA ILE A 138 3.55 0.80 27.30
C ILE A 138 2.65 0.80 28.51
N THR A 139 2.18 1.95 28.93
CA THR A 139 1.31 2.10 30.10
C THR A 139 -0.16 1.93 29.79
N SER A 140 -0.61 2.00 28.55
CA SER A 140 -2.03 1.84 28.20
C SER A 140 -2.26 1.58 26.71
N TRP A 141 -2.19 0.32 26.26
CA TRP A 141 -2.79 -0.08 24.99
C TRP A 141 -4.05 -0.89 25.25
N GLN A 142 -5.21 -0.26 25.15
CA GLN A 142 -6.42 -1.03 24.93
C GLN A 142 -6.38 -1.64 23.53
N LYS A 143 -6.48 -2.97 23.46
CA LYS A 143 -6.59 -3.71 22.21
C LYS A 143 -7.69 -3.06 21.35
N MET A 144 -7.33 -2.55 20.17
CA MET A 144 -8.27 -2.28 19.10
C MET A 144 -8.72 -3.62 18.49
N GLY A 145 -9.53 -4.34 19.22
CA GLY A 145 -10.07 -5.61 18.79
C GLY A 145 -11.22 -6.02 19.67
N ASN A 146 -12.37 -5.97 19.11
CA ASN A 146 -13.70 -6.40 19.49
C ASN A 146 -14.64 -5.29 19.96
N SER A 147 -15.35 -4.76 19.01
CA SER A 147 -16.75 -4.36 19.21
C SER A 147 -17.52 -4.84 17.99
N GLY A 148 -18.38 -5.87 18.26
CA GLY A 148 -19.57 -6.16 17.50
C GLY A 148 -19.41 -6.84 16.15
#